data_040b149e98fe3c9d94facb1ac42d046c
#
_entry.id   040b149e98fe3c9d94facb1ac42d046c
#
_cell.length_a   1.000
_cell.length_b   1.000
_cell.length_c   1.000
_cell.angle_alpha   90.00
_cell.angle_beta   90.00
_cell.angle_gamma   90.00
#
_symmetry.space_group_name_H-M   'P 1'
#
loop_
_entity.id
_entity.type
_entity.pdbx_description
1 polymer ?
#
loop_
_entity_poly.entity_id
_entity_poly.type
_entity_poly.pdbx_seq_one_letter_code
_entity_poly.pdbx_strand_id
1 'polypeptide(L)'
;MSFDLQLIIESLPVMLMGIGITFKLLVISGVLGLLLAICLLLMRISGLWYLNVPAQIYIYVFRGTPILVQIFIVYYGLPQFESVRESTFWPILREPTGCAILALSLNTGAYVSEILRGGVLGVDKGVLEAGSALGMSAHQKFVYITTPIATRLALPAYSNDVISLLKLSLIHI
;
A
#
# COMPACT_ATOMS: atom_id res chain seq x y z
N MET A 1 9.55 -26.01 -32.42
CA MET A 1 8.81 -24.80 -31.96
C MET A 1 9.13 -23.67 -32.93
N SER A 2 8.26 -23.42 -33.92
CA SER A 2 8.39 -22.25 -34.78
C SER A 2 7.99 -21.01 -33.95
N PHE A 3 8.94 -20.15 -33.67
CA PHE A 3 8.66 -18.83 -33.08
C PHE A 3 7.84 -18.05 -34.11
N ASP A 4 6.58 -17.79 -33.78
CA ASP A 4 5.68 -17.06 -34.66
C ASP A 4 5.95 -15.56 -34.47
N LEU A 5 6.93 -15.03 -35.22
CA LEU A 5 7.34 -13.62 -35.20
C LEU A 5 6.17 -12.69 -35.52
N GLN A 6 5.21 -13.15 -36.30
CA GLN A 6 4.04 -12.39 -36.67
C GLN A 6 3.10 -12.18 -35.46
N LEU A 7 2.91 -13.22 -34.64
CA LEU A 7 2.14 -13.15 -33.40
C LEU A 7 2.77 -12.17 -32.38
N ILE A 8 4.11 -12.13 -32.30
CA ILE A 8 4.84 -11.21 -31.43
C ILE A 8 4.60 -9.75 -31.88
N ILE A 9 4.72 -9.48 -33.19
CA ILE A 9 4.53 -8.13 -33.75
C ILE A 9 3.09 -7.65 -33.56
N GLU A 10 2.10 -8.52 -33.76
CA GLU A 10 0.68 -8.19 -33.57
C GLU A 10 0.31 -7.97 -32.10
N SER A 11 0.98 -8.67 -31.18
CA SER A 11 0.71 -8.53 -29.72
C SER A 11 1.38 -7.30 -29.10
N LEU A 12 2.44 -6.76 -29.72
CA LEU A 12 3.25 -5.68 -29.18
C LEU A 12 2.47 -4.38 -28.92
N PRO A 13 1.56 -3.91 -29.80
CA PRO A 13 0.73 -2.75 -29.55
C PRO A 13 -0.22 -2.92 -28.35
N VAL A 14 -0.80 -4.12 -28.19
CA VAL A 14 -1.71 -4.44 -27.08
C VAL A 14 -0.95 -4.43 -25.76
N MET A 15 0.25 -5.00 -25.73
CA MET A 15 1.13 -4.98 -24.55
C MET A 15 1.55 -3.55 -24.17
N LEU A 16 1.84 -2.70 -25.16
CA LEU A 16 2.18 -1.29 -24.90
C LEU A 16 1.01 -0.50 -24.31
N MET A 17 -0.23 -0.75 -24.76
CA MET A 17 -1.42 -0.14 -24.14
C MET A 17 -1.60 -0.57 -22.68
N GLY A 18 -1.27 -1.83 -22.37
CA GLY A 18 -1.31 -2.34 -21.00
C GLY A 18 -0.37 -1.62 -20.03
N ILE A 19 0.79 -1.13 -20.51
CA ILE A 19 1.75 -0.39 -19.68
C ILE A 19 1.11 0.87 -19.07
N GLY A 20 0.28 1.58 -19.85
CA GLY A 20 -0.42 2.76 -19.35
C GLY A 20 -1.38 2.46 -18.20
N ILE A 21 -2.11 1.35 -18.28
CA ILE A 21 -3.03 0.90 -17.22
C ILE A 21 -2.23 0.48 -15.98
N THR A 22 -1.17 -0.30 -16.18
CA THR A 22 -0.25 -0.73 -15.11
C THR A 22 0.32 0.46 -14.36
N PHE A 23 0.82 1.47 -15.09
CA PHE A 23 1.39 2.67 -14.48
C PHE A 23 0.34 3.47 -13.70
N LYS A 24 -0.86 3.61 -14.25
CA LYS A 24 -2.00 4.26 -13.57
C LYS A 24 -2.36 3.53 -12.27
N LEU A 25 -2.49 2.20 -12.32
CA LEU A 25 -2.76 1.37 -11.14
C LEU A 25 -1.66 1.54 -10.09
N LEU A 26 -0.39 1.44 -10.49
CA LEU A 26 0.76 1.56 -9.60
C LEU A 26 0.78 2.91 -8.88
N VAL A 27 0.65 4.00 -9.62
CA VAL A 27 0.75 5.36 -9.05
C VAL A 27 -0.43 5.65 -8.13
N ILE A 28 -1.65 5.41 -8.59
CA ILE A 28 -2.84 5.77 -7.80
C ILE A 28 -2.93 4.88 -6.55
N SER A 29 -2.81 3.55 -6.69
CA SER A 29 -2.88 2.66 -5.54
C SER A 29 -1.68 2.80 -4.61
N GLY A 30 -0.50 3.10 -5.13
CA GLY A 30 0.69 3.39 -4.33
C GLY A 30 0.53 4.64 -3.48
N VAL A 31 0.04 5.74 -4.05
CA VAL A 31 -0.21 6.99 -3.31
C VAL A 31 -1.30 6.80 -2.26
N LEU A 32 -2.46 6.23 -2.64
CA LEU A 32 -3.56 6.00 -1.69
C LEU A 32 -3.14 5.01 -0.59
N GLY A 33 -2.43 3.95 -0.96
CA GLY A 33 -1.88 2.98 -0.02
C GLY A 33 -0.88 3.59 0.94
N LEU A 34 0.02 4.48 0.47
CA LEU A 34 0.96 5.18 1.32
C LEU A 34 0.27 6.12 2.32
N LEU A 35 -0.75 6.86 1.89
CA LEU A 35 -1.55 7.71 2.78
C LEU A 35 -2.23 6.88 3.87
N LEU A 36 -2.84 5.76 3.49
CA LEU A 36 -3.44 4.83 4.44
C LEU A 36 -2.39 4.21 5.38
N ALA A 37 -1.22 3.85 4.85
CA ALA A 37 -0.12 3.31 5.65
C ALA A 37 0.37 4.28 6.73
N ILE A 38 0.46 5.57 6.41
CA ILE A 38 0.83 6.61 7.39
C ILE A 38 -0.24 6.70 8.49
N CYS A 39 -1.53 6.70 8.14
CA CYS A 39 -2.61 6.68 9.13
C CYS A 39 -2.53 5.46 10.04
N LEU A 40 -2.34 4.27 9.46
CA LEU A 40 -2.19 3.02 10.22
C LEU A 40 -0.93 3.04 11.10
N LEU A 41 0.19 3.54 10.60
CA LEU A 41 1.41 3.73 11.38
C LEU A 41 1.15 4.59 12.61
N LEU A 42 0.53 5.77 12.43
CA LEU A 42 0.23 6.69 13.54
C LEU A 42 -0.68 6.03 14.58
N MET A 43 -1.69 5.28 14.13
CA MET A 43 -2.54 4.48 15.04
C MET A 43 -1.72 3.44 15.80
N ARG A 44 -0.78 2.77 15.15
CA ARG A 44 0.08 1.72 15.74
C ARG A 44 1.09 2.24 16.74
N ILE A 45 1.61 3.45 16.56
CA ILE A 45 2.63 4.06 17.46
C ILE A 45 2.01 4.98 18.51
N SER A 46 0.70 5.23 18.49
CA SER A 46 0.01 6.15 19.41
C SER A 46 0.05 5.72 20.88
N GLY A 47 0.34 4.45 21.18
CA GLY A 47 0.24 3.89 22.51
C GLY A 47 -1.20 3.67 23.03
N LEU A 48 -2.22 4.12 22.28
CA LEU A 48 -3.63 4.03 22.65
C LEU A 48 -4.20 2.70 22.12
N TRP A 49 -4.64 1.82 23.02
CA TRP A 49 -5.10 0.48 22.66
C TRP A 49 -6.28 0.48 21.69
N TYR A 50 -7.22 1.43 21.84
CA TYR A 50 -8.40 1.56 20.97
C TYR A 50 -8.08 2.01 19.53
N LEU A 51 -6.90 2.58 19.26
CA LEU A 51 -6.39 2.85 17.92
C LEU A 51 -5.50 1.72 17.41
N ASN A 52 -4.65 1.18 18.29
CA ASN A 52 -3.69 0.15 17.93
C ASN A 52 -4.38 -1.18 17.54
N VAL A 53 -5.39 -1.61 18.31
CA VAL A 53 -6.06 -2.90 18.07
C VAL A 53 -6.78 -2.93 16.71
N PRO A 54 -7.64 -1.96 16.32
CA PRO A 54 -8.27 -1.96 15.01
C PRO A 54 -7.26 -1.92 13.85
N ALA A 55 -6.20 -1.11 13.98
CA ALA A 55 -5.14 -1.06 12.98
C ALA A 55 -4.42 -2.41 12.85
N GLN A 56 -4.17 -3.09 13.95
CA GLN A 56 -3.55 -4.41 13.96
C GLN A 56 -4.43 -5.47 13.31
N ILE A 57 -5.73 -5.49 13.62
CA ILE A 57 -6.70 -6.40 13.00
C ILE A 57 -6.74 -6.18 11.48
N TYR A 58 -6.84 -4.92 11.05
CA TYR A 58 -6.80 -4.56 9.64
C TYR A 58 -5.55 -5.11 8.94
N ILE A 59 -4.37 -4.80 9.49
CA ILE A 59 -3.08 -5.23 8.94
C ILE A 59 -3.01 -6.76 8.87
N TYR A 60 -3.46 -7.45 9.92
CA TYR A 60 -3.45 -8.92 9.98
C TYR A 60 -4.34 -9.53 8.90
N VAL A 61 -5.55 -9.01 8.70
CA VAL A 61 -6.49 -9.49 7.68
C VAL A 61 -5.95 -9.27 6.28
N PHE A 62 -5.50 -8.04 5.96
CA PHE A 62 -5.04 -7.72 4.60
C PHE A 62 -3.71 -8.38 4.23
N ARG A 63 -2.81 -8.61 5.18
CA ARG A 63 -1.56 -9.35 4.94
C ARG A 63 -1.74 -10.86 4.98
N GLY A 64 -2.75 -11.35 5.68
CA GLY A 64 -3.06 -12.77 5.79
C GLY A 64 -3.91 -13.33 4.66
N THR A 65 -4.47 -12.47 3.79
CA THR A 65 -5.33 -12.90 2.68
C THR A 65 -4.68 -12.65 1.33
N PRO A 66 -4.83 -13.56 0.34
CA PRO A 66 -4.32 -13.35 -1.02
C PRO A 66 -4.97 -12.15 -1.69
N ILE A 67 -4.15 -11.31 -2.38
CA ILE A 67 -4.65 -10.11 -3.06
C ILE A 67 -5.76 -10.40 -4.09
N LEU A 68 -5.65 -11.51 -4.82
CA LEU A 68 -6.68 -11.92 -5.79
C LEU A 68 -8.04 -12.12 -5.10
N VAL A 69 -8.07 -12.71 -3.91
CA VAL A 69 -9.30 -12.88 -3.13
C VAL A 69 -9.86 -11.52 -2.72
N GLN A 70 -9.01 -10.59 -2.30
CA GLN A 70 -9.42 -9.23 -1.95
C GLN A 70 -10.04 -8.50 -3.15
N ILE A 71 -9.44 -8.62 -4.34
CA ILE A 71 -9.99 -8.04 -5.58
C ILE A 71 -11.35 -8.66 -5.90
N PHE A 72 -11.50 -9.99 -5.82
CA PHE A 72 -12.78 -10.64 -6.05
C PHE A 72 -13.86 -10.23 -5.05
N ILE A 73 -13.51 -10.07 -3.78
CA ILE A 73 -14.44 -9.57 -2.76
C ILE A 73 -14.89 -8.15 -3.10
N VAL A 74 -13.96 -7.28 -3.52
CA VAL A 74 -14.31 -5.91 -3.92
C VAL A 74 -15.17 -5.91 -5.18
N TYR A 75 -14.77 -6.66 -6.21
CA TYR A 75 -15.44 -6.63 -7.51
C TYR A 75 -16.81 -7.32 -7.52
N TYR A 76 -16.96 -8.47 -6.86
CA TYR A 76 -18.21 -9.23 -6.82
C TYR A 76 -19.03 -9.02 -5.55
N GLY A 77 -18.37 -8.69 -4.43
CA GLY A 77 -19.03 -8.54 -3.14
C GLY A 77 -19.67 -7.17 -2.95
N LEU A 78 -18.92 -6.09 -3.21
CA LEU A 78 -19.45 -4.73 -3.01
C LEU A 78 -20.72 -4.42 -3.83
N PRO A 79 -20.85 -4.84 -5.10
CA PRO A 79 -22.06 -4.59 -5.88
C PRO A 79 -23.32 -5.27 -5.34
N GLN A 80 -23.21 -6.21 -4.43
CA GLN A 80 -24.38 -6.88 -3.83
C GLN A 80 -25.12 -5.96 -2.83
N PHE A 81 -24.41 -4.96 -2.29
CA PHE A 81 -25.01 -4.01 -1.35
C PHE A 81 -25.64 -2.83 -2.10
N GLU A 82 -26.95 -2.63 -1.92
CA GLU A 82 -27.70 -1.53 -2.56
C GLU A 82 -27.13 -0.16 -2.18
N SER A 83 -26.77 0.03 -0.92
CA SER A 83 -26.12 1.26 -0.42
C SER A 83 -24.82 1.61 -1.13
N VAL A 84 -24.09 0.61 -1.66
CA VAL A 84 -22.87 0.84 -2.46
C VAL A 84 -23.24 1.28 -3.87
N ARG A 85 -24.25 0.66 -4.48
CA ARG A 85 -24.74 1.00 -5.82
C ARG A 85 -25.36 2.39 -5.90
N GLU A 86 -25.94 2.86 -4.82
CA GLU A 86 -26.51 4.22 -4.72
C GLU A 86 -25.49 5.27 -4.28
N SER A 87 -24.28 4.85 -3.92
CA SER A 87 -23.23 5.77 -3.46
C SER A 87 -22.62 6.56 -4.62
N THR A 88 -22.11 7.76 -4.31
CA THR A 88 -21.33 8.60 -5.24
C THR A 88 -20.10 7.91 -5.80
N PHE A 89 -19.59 6.86 -5.13
CA PHE A 89 -18.43 6.09 -5.56
C PHE A 89 -18.77 4.99 -6.56
N TRP A 90 -20.04 4.71 -6.80
CA TRP A 90 -20.48 3.65 -7.72
C TRP A 90 -19.90 3.76 -9.14
N PRO A 91 -19.81 4.94 -9.79
CA PRO A 91 -19.20 5.05 -11.12
C PRO A 91 -17.76 4.54 -11.19
N ILE A 92 -17.01 4.61 -10.08
CA ILE A 92 -15.64 4.10 -9.97
C ILE A 92 -15.65 2.59 -9.65
N LEU A 93 -16.51 2.16 -8.72
CA LEU A 93 -16.56 0.78 -8.22
C LEU A 93 -17.23 -0.21 -9.18
N ARG A 94 -18.00 0.25 -10.16
CA ARG A 94 -18.53 -0.60 -11.22
C ARG A 94 -17.47 -1.00 -12.26
N GLU A 95 -16.36 -0.25 -12.35
CA GLU A 95 -15.29 -0.50 -13.28
C GLU A 95 -14.23 -1.44 -12.67
N PRO A 96 -13.75 -2.47 -13.39
CA PRO A 96 -12.72 -3.38 -12.88
C PRO A 96 -11.46 -2.63 -12.39
N THR A 97 -11.05 -1.57 -13.09
CA THR A 97 -9.90 -0.73 -12.75
C THR A 97 -10.09 -0.03 -11.40
N GLY A 98 -11.31 0.47 -11.12
CA GLY A 98 -11.63 1.12 -9.85
C GLY A 98 -11.58 0.13 -8.68
N CYS A 99 -12.13 -1.06 -8.86
CA CYS A 99 -12.04 -2.14 -7.87
C CYS A 99 -10.61 -2.58 -7.61
N ALA A 100 -9.79 -2.68 -8.67
CA ALA A 100 -8.38 -3.01 -8.55
C ALA A 100 -7.62 -1.93 -7.77
N ILE A 101 -7.82 -0.63 -8.09
CA ILE A 101 -7.21 0.48 -7.35
C ILE A 101 -7.57 0.41 -5.86
N LEU A 102 -8.84 0.18 -5.53
CA LEU A 102 -9.28 0.08 -4.14
C LEU A 102 -8.60 -1.09 -3.43
N ALA A 103 -8.68 -2.29 -3.98
CA ALA A 103 -8.10 -3.48 -3.36
C ALA A 103 -6.57 -3.38 -3.20
N LEU A 104 -5.87 -2.90 -4.24
CA LEU A 104 -4.42 -2.68 -4.20
C LEU A 104 -4.05 -1.60 -3.18
N SER A 105 -4.81 -0.50 -3.08
CA SER A 105 -4.56 0.56 -2.09
C SER A 105 -4.70 0.04 -0.66
N LEU A 106 -5.75 -0.73 -0.38
CA LEU A 106 -5.98 -1.32 0.94
C LEU A 106 -4.86 -2.32 1.28
N ASN A 107 -4.49 -3.16 0.36
CA ASN A 107 -3.41 -4.13 0.55
C ASN A 107 -2.05 -3.44 0.78
N THR A 108 -1.66 -2.51 -0.10
CA THR A 108 -0.43 -1.72 0.03
C THR A 108 -0.38 -0.97 1.36
N GLY A 109 -1.51 -0.37 1.78
CA GLY A 109 -1.62 0.30 3.08
C GLY A 109 -1.22 -0.59 4.25
N ALA A 110 -1.66 -1.85 4.24
CA ALA A 110 -1.32 -2.82 5.28
C ALA A 110 0.17 -3.21 5.27
N TYR A 111 0.74 -3.48 4.09
CA TYR A 111 2.16 -3.86 3.98
C TYR A 111 3.09 -2.70 4.30
N VAL A 112 2.87 -1.53 3.69
CA VAL A 112 3.71 -0.35 3.87
C VAL A 112 3.66 0.16 5.31
N SER A 113 2.51 0.09 5.99
CA SER A 113 2.41 0.49 7.40
C SER A 113 3.36 -0.29 8.31
N GLU A 114 3.50 -1.60 8.10
CA GLU A 114 4.45 -2.42 8.87
C GLU A 114 5.91 -2.18 8.46
N ILE A 115 6.18 -1.90 7.18
CA ILE A 115 7.51 -1.49 6.72
C ILE A 115 7.93 -0.19 7.42
N LEU A 116 7.05 0.80 7.44
CA LEU A 116 7.32 2.08 8.12
C LEU A 116 7.46 1.90 9.63
N ARG A 117 6.61 1.06 10.24
CA ARG A 117 6.71 0.73 11.67
C ARG A 117 8.03 0.05 12.00
N GLY A 118 8.48 -0.88 11.17
CA GLY A 118 9.80 -1.51 11.29
C GLY A 118 10.94 -0.48 11.24
N GLY A 119 10.84 0.50 10.33
CA GLY A 119 11.78 1.62 10.27
C GLY A 119 11.81 2.44 11.56
N VAL A 120 10.64 2.78 12.11
CA VAL A 120 10.54 3.55 13.38
C VAL A 120 11.13 2.77 14.56
N LEU A 121 10.83 1.48 14.67
CA LEU A 121 11.35 0.63 15.74
C LEU A 121 12.84 0.31 15.59
N GLY A 122 13.38 0.42 14.37
CA GLY A 122 14.80 0.22 14.06
C GLY A 122 15.69 1.40 14.45
N VAL A 123 15.13 2.51 14.90
CA VAL A 123 15.92 3.65 15.38
C VAL A 123 16.58 3.30 16.71
N ASP A 124 17.90 3.47 16.80
CA ASP A 124 18.68 3.18 17.99
C ASP A 124 18.20 4.02 19.20
N LYS A 125 18.01 3.36 20.34
CA LYS A 125 17.56 4.01 21.57
C LYS A 125 18.58 5.02 22.10
N GLY A 126 19.87 4.72 21.95
CA GLY A 126 20.94 5.61 22.39
C GLY A 126 20.89 6.96 21.67
N VAL A 127 20.54 7.00 20.38
CA VAL A 127 20.34 8.25 19.64
C VAL A 127 19.16 9.05 20.17
N LEU A 128 18.08 8.37 20.54
CA LEU A 128 16.89 9.01 21.16
C LEU A 128 17.19 9.54 22.56
N GLU A 129 18.00 8.82 23.35
CA GLU A 129 18.47 9.22 24.67
C GLU A 129 19.40 10.42 24.59
N ALA A 130 20.34 10.43 23.63
CA ALA A 130 21.20 11.58 23.34
C ALA A 130 20.38 12.84 22.99
N GLY A 131 19.33 12.69 22.15
CA GLY A 131 18.38 13.77 21.88
C GLY A 131 17.69 14.30 23.15
N SER A 132 17.34 13.38 24.08
CA SER A 132 16.75 13.77 25.36
C SER A 132 17.75 14.52 26.27
N ALA A 133 19.00 14.09 26.29
CA ALA A 133 20.07 14.78 27.01
C ALA A 133 20.34 16.21 26.51
N LEU A 134 20.12 16.46 25.22
CA LEU A 134 20.18 17.79 24.60
C LEU A 134 18.91 18.63 24.82
N GLY A 135 17.92 18.14 25.60
CA GLY A 135 16.69 18.87 25.89
C GLY A 135 15.65 18.85 24.78
N MET A 136 15.78 17.97 23.78
CA MET A 136 14.81 17.87 22.69
C MET A 136 13.46 17.34 23.19
N SER A 137 12.37 18.01 22.79
CA SER A 137 11.01 17.53 23.04
C SER A 137 10.72 16.23 22.26
N ALA A 138 9.67 15.49 22.65
CA ALA A 138 9.25 14.28 21.95
C ALA A 138 8.95 14.54 20.45
N HIS A 139 8.32 15.66 20.13
CA HIS A 139 8.04 16.08 18.76
C HIS A 139 9.33 16.36 17.98
N GLN A 140 10.29 17.10 18.58
CA GLN A 140 11.58 17.37 17.94
C GLN A 140 12.36 16.07 17.67
N LYS A 141 12.40 15.15 18.63
CA LYS A 141 13.04 13.83 18.43
C LYS A 141 12.36 13.05 17.31
N PHE A 142 11.04 13.07 17.27
CA PHE A 142 10.28 12.38 16.20
C PHE A 142 10.61 12.97 14.82
N VAL A 143 10.56 14.29 14.66
CA VAL A 143 10.75 14.95 13.36
C VAL A 143 12.22 14.94 12.92
N TYR A 144 13.15 15.25 13.81
CA TYR A 144 14.56 15.47 13.44
C TYR A 144 15.44 14.23 13.58
N ILE A 145 15.04 13.24 14.38
CA ILE A 145 15.82 12.02 14.61
C ILE A 145 15.07 10.81 14.02
N THR A 146 13.87 10.51 14.55
CA THR A 146 13.17 9.28 14.21
C THR A 146 12.78 9.24 12.75
N THR A 147 12.12 10.26 12.24
CA THR A 147 11.60 10.27 10.86
C THR A 147 12.69 10.10 9.80
N PRO A 148 13.81 10.86 9.80
CA PRO A 148 14.84 10.70 8.77
C PRO A 148 15.55 9.35 8.84
N ILE A 149 15.82 8.83 10.04
CA ILE A 149 16.47 7.53 10.22
C ILE A 149 15.50 6.40 9.82
N ALA A 150 14.26 6.44 10.32
CA ALA A 150 13.23 5.44 10.01
C ALA A 150 12.95 5.37 8.50
N THR A 151 12.90 6.50 7.81
CA THR A 151 12.71 6.55 6.36
C THR A 151 13.85 5.85 5.63
N ARG A 152 15.09 6.08 6.01
CA ARG A 152 16.26 5.39 5.42
C ARG A 152 16.23 3.89 5.68
N LEU A 153 15.83 3.45 6.86
CA LEU A 153 15.71 2.04 7.21
C LEU A 153 14.54 1.35 6.47
N ALA A 154 13.44 2.06 6.27
CA ALA A 154 12.26 1.55 5.57
C ALA A 154 12.43 1.50 4.04
N LEU A 155 13.27 2.38 3.45
CA LEU A 155 13.38 2.57 2.01
C LEU A 155 13.67 1.29 1.21
N PRO A 156 14.60 0.39 1.60
CA PRO A 156 14.85 -0.84 0.86
C PRO A 156 13.63 -1.77 0.80
N ALA A 157 12.94 -1.95 1.94
CA ALA A 157 11.75 -2.77 2.02
C ALA A 157 10.57 -2.14 1.24
N TYR A 158 10.43 -0.82 1.31
CA TYR A 158 9.42 -0.08 0.52
C TYR A 158 9.67 -0.20 -0.98
N SER A 159 10.93 -0.10 -1.43
CA SER A 159 11.27 -0.30 -2.85
C SER A 159 10.90 -1.70 -3.36
N ASN A 160 11.12 -2.73 -2.55
CA ASN A 160 10.70 -4.09 -2.86
C ASN A 160 9.17 -4.23 -2.93
N ASP A 161 8.43 -3.54 -2.07
CA ASP A 161 6.97 -3.53 -2.07
C ASP A 161 6.42 -2.86 -3.33
N VAL A 162 6.99 -1.74 -3.77
CA VAL A 162 6.65 -1.05 -5.03
C VAL A 162 6.89 -1.97 -6.24
N ILE A 163 8.00 -2.71 -6.27
CA ILE A 163 8.26 -3.70 -7.33
C ILE A 163 7.23 -4.83 -7.30
N SER A 164 6.83 -5.28 -6.11
CA SER A 164 5.79 -6.30 -5.95
C SER A 164 4.43 -5.80 -6.43
N LEU A 165 4.07 -4.57 -6.10
CA LEU A 165 2.86 -3.91 -6.58
C LEU A 165 2.84 -3.80 -8.12
N LEU A 166 3.96 -3.46 -8.74
CA LEU A 166 4.11 -3.43 -10.20
C LEU A 166 3.86 -4.82 -10.81
N LYS A 167 4.44 -5.88 -10.24
CA LYS A 167 4.20 -7.25 -10.69
C LYS A 167 2.74 -7.67 -10.56
N LEU A 168 2.08 -7.29 -9.47
CA LEU A 168 0.66 -7.59 -9.24
C LEU A 168 -0.25 -6.83 -10.22
N SER A 169 0.07 -5.60 -10.59
CA SER A 169 -0.71 -4.82 -11.54
C SER A 169 -0.64 -5.38 -12.98
N LEU A 170 0.44 -6.12 -13.32
CA LEU A 170 0.58 -6.79 -14.61
C LEU A 170 -0.34 -8.02 -14.78
N ILE A 171 -0.82 -8.61 -13.68
CA ILE A 171 -1.73 -9.77 -13.72
C ILE A 171 -3.11 -9.38 -14.28
N HIS A 172 -3.45 -8.09 -14.30
CA HIS A 172 -4.74 -7.57 -14.76
C HIS A 172 -4.78 -7.24 -16.26
N ILE A 173 -3.68 -7.44 -16.97
CA ILE A 173 -3.55 -7.26 -18.41
C ILE A 173 -3.66 -8.61 -19.12
#